data_4fa6af715a21ec5abe6197f940a0db4c
#
_entry.id   4fa6af715a21ec5abe6197f940a0db4c
#
_cell.length_a   1.000
_cell.length_b   1.000
_cell.length_c   1.000
_cell.angle_alpha   90.00
_cell.angle_beta   90.00
_cell.angle_gamma   90.00
#
_symmetry.space_group_name_H-M   'P 1'
#
loop_
_entity.id
_entity.type
_entity.pdbx_description
1 polymer ?
#
loop_
_entity_poly.entity_id
_entity_poly.type
_entity_poly.pdbx_seq_one_letter_code
_entity_poly.pdbx_strand_id
1 'polypeptide(L)'
;MKITPILAIAVATLGTAFAKDISILNVSYDPTRELYAEFNEAFSKYWKEKTGDTVKIDQSHAGSGKQARAIIDGLEADVATLALAADIDVLHSKADLIPADWQKALPNNSTPYTSTIVFLVRKGNPKGIKDWDDLIKPGVEVITPNPKTSGGAQWNFLAAWAYALKKYNNDEAKAREFVTELYKHVPVLDSGARGATITFTQRGLGDVFLAWENEAFLSLKENPGQFEIVTPSLSILAEPPVTVVTKNAEKHGTTEVATEYLKYLYSDVGQEIAGKNFYRPSNPEIAKKFADKFAPVELVTIDEVFGGWGKVSKPFFGDGGIFDQIYQKK
;
A
#
# COMPACT_ATOMS: atom_id res chain seq x y z
N MET A 1 -12.40 -40.12 72.33
CA MET A 1 -12.81 -39.10 71.33
C MET A 1 -11.95 -39.26 70.09
N LYS A 2 -12.49 -39.87 69.00
CA LYS A 2 -11.72 -40.08 67.76
C LYS A 2 -12.07 -38.93 66.80
N ILE A 3 -11.10 -38.12 66.44
CA ILE A 3 -11.26 -37.04 65.49
C ILE A 3 -10.93 -37.60 64.09
N THR A 4 -11.90 -37.65 63.20
CA THR A 4 -11.76 -38.06 61.80
C THR A 4 -11.42 -36.84 60.99
N PRO A 5 -10.35 -36.79 60.16
CA PRO A 5 -10.05 -35.66 59.30
C PRO A 5 -11.00 -35.68 58.06
N ILE A 6 -11.67 -34.57 57.82
CA ILE A 6 -12.43 -34.32 56.60
C ILE A 6 -11.47 -33.92 55.52
N LEU A 7 -11.30 -34.75 54.49
CA LEU A 7 -10.51 -34.47 53.31
C LEU A 7 -11.38 -33.59 52.37
N ALA A 8 -11.03 -32.30 52.27
CA ALA A 8 -11.64 -31.38 51.31
C ALA A 8 -11.05 -31.65 49.91
N ILE A 9 -11.85 -32.24 49.02
CA ILE A 9 -11.49 -32.39 47.60
C ILE A 9 -11.79 -31.04 46.90
N ALA A 10 -10.73 -30.32 46.56
CA ALA A 10 -10.84 -29.15 45.66
C ALA A 10 -11.09 -29.64 44.23
N VAL A 11 -12.31 -29.51 43.76
CA VAL A 11 -12.66 -29.74 42.35
C VAL A 11 -12.19 -28.51 41.56
N ALA A 12 -11.04 -28.64 40.90
CA ALA A 12 -10.62 -27.65 39.89
C ALA A 12 -11.53 -27.78 38.66
N THR A 13 -12.47 -26.86 38.54
CA THR A 13 -13.23 -26.71 37.31
C THR A 13 -12.30 -26.18 36.21
N LEU A 14 -11.76 -27.07 35.40
CA LEU A 14 -11.16 -26.70 34.10
C LEU A 14 -12.29 -26.12 33.25
N GLY A 15 -12.36 -24.81 33.19
CA GLY A 15 -13.21 -24.11 32.23
C GLY A 15 -12.79 -24.50 30.84
N THR A 16 -13.57 -25.28 30.13
CA THR A 16 -13.40 -25.49 28.69
C THR A 16 -13.69 -24.16 28.01
N ALA A 17 -12.67 -23.41 27.68
CA ALA A 17 -12.81 -22.26 26.78
C ALA A 17 -13.28 -22.82 25.43
N PHE A 18 -14.50 -22.53 25.04
CA PHE A 18 -14.97 -22.86 23.70
C PHE A 18 -14.23 -21.99 22.69
N ALA A 19 -13.74 -22.62 21.62
CA ALA A 19 -13.17 -21.92 20.49
C ALA A 19 -14.17 -20.88 19.95
N LYS A 20 -13.71 -19.67 19.68
CA LYS A 20 -14.53 -18.58 19.15
C LYS A 20 -14.39 -18.50 17.63
N ASP A 21 -15.47 -18.14 16.96
CA ASP A 21 -15.43 -17.70 15.57
C ASP A 21 -15.41 -16.17 15.55
N ILE A 22 -14.33 -15.61 15.03
CA ILE A 22 -14.07 -14.17 14.98
C ILE A 22 -14.07 -13.73 13.50
N SER A 23 -14.59 -12.55 13.21
CA SER A 23 -14.47 -11.92 11.88
C SER A 23 -13.84 -10.56 12.01
N ILE A 24 -12.88 -10.23 11.15
CA ILE A 24 -12.29 -8.90 11.01
C ILE A 24 -12.37 -8.44 9.56
N LEU A 25 -12.48 -7.12 9.36
CA LEU A 25 -12.44 -6.49 8.05
C LEU A 25 -11.12 -5.75 7.85
N ASN A 26 -10.33 -6.18 6.84
CA ASN A 26 -9.18 -5.45 6.34
C ASN A 26 -9.59 -4.56 5.16
N VAL A 27 -9.48 -3.25 5.33
CA VAL A 27 -9.71 -2.27 4.28
C VAL A 27 -8.36 -1.83 3.72
N SER A 28 -8.10 -2.20 2.45
CA SER A 28 -6.80 -2.07 1.81
C SER A 28 -6.87 -1.33 0.46
N TYR A 29 -5.72 -0.98 -0.10
CA TYR A 29 -5.62 -0.39 -1.42
C TYR A 29 -5.39 -1.47 -2.51
N ASP A 30 -5.66 -1.11 -3.78
CA ASP A 30 -5.74 -2.06 -4.88
C ASP A 30 -4.55 -3.03 -5.06
N PRO A 31 -3.28 -2.59 -5.03
CA PRO A 31 -2.13 -3.45 -5.31
C PRO A 31 -1.89 -4.61 -4.33
N THR A 32 -2.54 -4.61 -3.17
CA THR A 32 -2.31 -5.62 -2.11
C THR A 32 -3.24 -6.85 -2.17
N ARG A 33 -4.11 -6.96 -3.18
CA ARG A 33 -5.12 -8.03 -3.25
C ARG A 33 -4.52 -9.41 -3.11
N GLU A 34 -3.51 -9.70 -3.90
CA GLU A 34 -2.86 -11.01 -3.98
C GLU A 34 -2.05 -11.28 -2.69
N LEU A 35 -1.36 -10.25 -2.18
CA LEU A 35 -0.63 -10.34 -0.92
C LEU A 35 -1.56 -10.73 0.24
N TYR A 36 -2.66 -10.00 0.42
CA TYR A 36 -3.56 -10.29 1.52
C TYR A 36 -4.39 -11.57 1.33
N ALA A 37 -4.63 -12.04 0.11
CA ALA A 37 -5.21 -13.35 -0.10
C ALA A 37 -4.32 -14.46 0.50
N GLU A 38 -3.02 -14.47 0.18
CA GLU A 38 -2.06 -15.44 0.73
C GLU A 38 -1.82 -15.22 2.24
N PHE A 39 -1.67 -13.96 2.66
CA PHE A 39 -1.42 -13.60 4.05
C PHE A 39 -2.55 -14.00 4.99
N ASN A 40 -3.80 -13.80 4.59
CA ASN A 40 -4.97 -14.14 5.41
C ASN A 40 -5.07 -15.64 5.68
N GLU A 41 -4.74 -16.48 4.70
CA GLU A 41 -4.68 -17.93 4.90
C GLU A 41 -3.62 -18.31 5.93
N ALA A 42 -2.41 -17.75 5.80
CA ALA A 42 -1.32 -17.99 6.73
C ALA A 42 -1.64 -17.48 8.15
N PHE A 43 -2.21 -16.29 8.27
CA PHE A 43 -2.61 -15.73 9.55
C PHE A 43 -3.73 -16.53 10.23
N SER A 44 -4.77 -16.92 9.48
CA SER A 44 -5.88 -17.71 10.04
C SER A 44 -5.39 -19.04 10.62
N LYS A 45 -4.44 -19.69 9.95
CA LYS A 45 -3.80 -20.90 10.46
C LYS A 45 -3.00 -20.63 11.73
N TYR A 46 -2.14 -19.61 11.70
CA TYR A 46 -1.33 -19.18 12.85
C TYR A 46 -2.22 -18.86 14.08
N TRP A 47 -3.29 -18.08 13.86
CA TRP A 47 -4.19 -17.68 14.96
C TRP A 47 -4.87 -18.88 15.58
N LYS A 48 -5.35 -19.83 14.76
CA LYS A 48 -5.95 -21.06 15.24
C LYS A 48 -4.97 -21.94 16.03
N GLU A 49 -3.75 -22.08 15.57
CA GLU A 49 -2.69 -22.83 16.27
C GLU A 49 -2.32 -22.17 17.60
N LYS A 50 -2.31 -20.83 17.65
CA LYS A 50 -1.94 -20.04 18.83
C LYS A 50 -3.03 -20.01 19.91
N THR A 51 -4.30 -19.89 19.51
CA THR A 51 -5.41 -19.58 20.44
C THR A 51 -6.47 -20.66 20.50
N GLY A 52 -6.58 -21.50 19.48
CA GLY A 52 -7.70 -22.40 19.26
C GLY A 52 -8.90 -21.75 18.57
N ASP A 53 -8.94 -20.42 18.45
CA ASP A 53 -10.04 -19.68 17.84
C ASP A 53 -9.92 -19.67 16.30
N THR A 54 -11.05 -19.59 15.61
CA THR A 54 -11.10 -19.41 14.15
C THR A 54 -11.26 -17.93 13.83
N VAL A 55 -10.50 -17.42 12.88
CA VAL A 55 -10.65 -16.05 12.38
C VAL A 55 -10.93 -16.06 10.87
N LYS A 56 -11.99 -15.36 10.47
CA LYS A 56 -12.29 -15.01 9.09
C LYS A 56 -11.84 -13.59 8.84
N ILE A 57 -11.09 -13.35 7.77
CA ILE A 57 -10.65 -12.02 7.38
C ILE A 57 -11.36 -11.65 6.08
N ASP A 58 -12.31 -10.72 6.17
CA ASP A 58 -12.94 -10.11 5.01
C ASP A 58 -12.07 -8.97 4.47
N GLN A 59 -12.12 -8.73 3.16
CA GLN A 59 -11.29 -7.73 2.49
C GLN A 59 -12.11 -6.76 1.68
N SER A 60 -11.74 -5.48 1.73
CA SER A 60 -12.20 -4.44 0.81
C SER A 60 -11.01 -3.80 0.12
N HIS A 61 -11.04 -3.75 -1.22
CA HIS A 61 -9.95 -3.17 -2.02
C HIS A 61 -10.47 -2.12 -3.01
N ALA A 62 -9.84 -0.95 -3.00
CA ALA A 62 -10.09 0.13 -3.96
C ALA A 62 -8.90 1.12 -3.93
N GLY A 63 -9.01 2.27 -4.58
CA GLY A 63 -8.05 3.36 -4.40
C GLY A 63 -7.96 3.79 -2.93
N SER A 64 -6.74 4.02 -2.42
CA SER A 64 -6.45 4.25 -1.00
C SER A 64 -7.26 5.40 -0.39
N GLY A 65 -7.29 6.58 -1.03
CA GLY A 65 -8.09 7.71 -0.55
C GLY A 65 -9.61 7.44 -0.59
N LYS A 66 -10.07 6.59 -1.52
CA LYS A 66 -11.47 6.13 -1.56
C LYS A 66 -11.78 5.23 -0.37
N GLN A 67 -10.85 4.34 -0.01
CA GLN A 67 -10.98 3.45 1.15
C GLN A 67 -10.96 4.23 2.47
N ALA A 68 -10.05 5.19 2.62
CA ALA A 68 -10.03 6.08 3.80
C ALA A 68 -11.38 6.80 3.99
N ARG A 69 -11.94 7.32 2.90
CA ARG A 69 -13.26 7.97 2.93
C ARG A 69 -14.36 6.99 3.31
N ALA A 70 -14.36 5.77 2.76
CA ALA A 70 -15.36 4.75 3.10
C ALA A 70 -15.35 4.42 4.60
N ILE A 71 -14.17 4.34 5.23
CA ILE A 71 -14.05 4.12 6.68
C ILE A 71 -14.63 5.32 7.45
N ILE A 72 -14.31 6.54 7.04
CA ILE A 72 -14.84 7.77 7.65
C ILE A 72 -16.37 7.83 7.53
N ASP A 73 -16.90 7.40 6.39
CA ASP A 73 -18.35 7.39 6.09
C ASP A 73 -19.09 6.19 6.73
N GLY A 74 -18.41 5.37 7.54
CA GLY A 74 -19.02 4.32 8.35
C GLY A 74 -18.74 2.88 7.92
N LEU A 75 -17.80 2.62 7.01
CA LEU A 75 -17.32 1.25 6.77
C LEU A 75 -16.53 0.79 8.00
N GLU A 76 -17.07 -0.15 8.73
CA GLU A 76 -16.54 -0.62 10.01
C GLU A 76 -15.33 -1.54 9.85
N ALA A 77 -14.22 -1.00 9.35
CA ALA A 77 -12.94 -1.71 9.25
C ALA A 77 -12.33 -1.96 10.64
N ASP A 78 -11.78 -3.15 10.86
CA ASP A 78 -10.95 -3.45 12.05
C ASP A 78 -9.50 -3.02 11.84
N VAL A 79 -9.01 -3.18 10.62
CA VAL A 79 -7.67 -2.72 10.22
C VAL A 79 -7.71 -1.97 8.90
N ALA A 80 -6.86 -0.95 8.78
CA ALA A 80 -6.64 -0.20 7.56
C ALA A 80 -5.18 -0.41 7.10
N THR A 81 -5.02 -0.86 5.86
CA THR A 81 -3.72 -1.14 5.23
C THR A 81 -3.66 -0.35 3.92
N LEU A 82 -3.32 0.94 4.02
CA LEU A 82 -3.48 1.92 2.95
C LEU A 82 -2.15 2.26 2.26
N ALA A 83 -2.22 3.00 1.14
CA ALA A 83 -1.05 3.27 0.32
C ALA A 83 -0.11 4.33 0.90
N LEU A 84 -0.60 5.22 1.77
CA LEU A 84 0.16 6.35 2.28
C LEU A 84 -0.35 6.83 3.64
N ALA A 85 0.55 7.40 4.44
CA ALA A 85 0.25 7.82 5.80
C ALA A 85 -0.86 8.88 5.86
N ALA A 86 -0.93 9.80 4.89
CA ALA A 86 -1.97 10.83 4.86
C ALA A 86 -3.39 10.25 4.73
N ASP A 87 -3.57 9.09 4.08
CA ASP A 87 -4.87 8.42 4.00
C ASP A 87 -5.25 7.76 5.34
N ILE A 88 -4.28 7.43 6.18
CA ILE A 88 -4.54 6.97 7.55
C ILE A 88 -4.74 8.15 8.50
N ASP A 89 -3.96 9.22 8.38
CA ASP A 89 -4.06 10.42 9.23
C ASP A 89 -5.48 11.02 9.25
N VAL A 90 -6.20 10.92 8.13
CA VAL A 90 -7.58 11.43 8.07
C VAL A 90 -8.57 10.61 8.90
N LEU A 91 -8.26 9.35 9.22
CA LEU A 91 -9.07 8.53 10.12
C LEU A 91 -9.04 9.09 11.56
N HIS A 92 -7.89 9.67 11.96
CA HIS A 92 -7.79 10.43 13.21
C HIS A 92 -8.42 11.80 13.05
N SER A 93 -7.91 12.62 12.14
CA SER A 93 -8.21 14.05 12.10
C SER A 93 -9.66 14.39 11.73
N LYS A 94 -10.35 13.50 11.00
CA LYS A 94 -11.75 13.72 10.57
C LYS A 94 -12.78 12.89 11.33
N ALA A 95 -12.40 11.75 11.87
CA ALA A 95 -13.35 10.82 12.47
C ALA A 95 -12.93 10.31 13.87
N ASP A 96 -11.72 10.65 14.33
CA ASP A 96 -11.19 10.23 15.63
C ASP A 96 -11.28 8.70 15.87
N LEU A 97 -11.05 7.91 14.81
CA LEU A 97 -11.17 6.44 14.84
C LEU A 97 -9.90 5.74 15.31
N ILE A 98 -8.75 6.44 15.27
CA ILE A 98 -7.43 5.94 15.64
C ILE A 98 -6.68 7.00 16.48
N PRO A 99 -5.67 6.62 17.28
CA PRO A 99 -4.84 7.58 18.01
C PRO A 99 -3.99 8.44 17.06
N ALA A 100 -3.63 9.64 17.49
CA ALA A 100 -2.81 10.57 16.70
C ALA A 100 -1.39 10.03 16.40
N ASP A 101 -0.85 9.22 17.30
CA ASP A 101 0.49 8.64 17.18
C ASP A 101 0.50 7.19 16.66
N TRP A 102 -0.52 6.83 15.88
CA TRP A 102 -0.73 5.49 15.33
C TRP A 102 0.52 4.88 14.65
N GLN A 103 1.37 5.72 14.02
CA GLN A 103 2.61 5.26 13.36
C GLN A 103 3.62 4.63 14.33
N LYS A 104 3.55 4.95 15.63
CA LYS A 104 4.45 4.40 16.65
C LYS A 104 4.04 3.01 17.14
N ALA A 105 2.85 2.53 16.73
CA ALA A 105 2.31 1.26 17.20
C ALA A 105 3.09 0.04 16.70
N LEU A 106 3.73 0.14 15.52
CA LEU A 106 4.44 -0.94 14.87
C LEU A 106 5.80 -0.46 14.32
N PRO A 107 6.75 -1.38 14.05
CA PRO A 107 8.07 -1.01 13.51
C PRO A 107 7.99 -0.23 12.20
N ASN A 108 9.06 0.52 11.88
CA ASN A 108 9.24 1.27 10.65
C ASN A 108 8.07 2.25 10.37
N ASN A 109 7.64 3.01 11.37
CA ASN A 109 6.46 3.89 11.29
C ASN A 109 5.21 3.16 10.81
N SER A 110 5.01 1.94 11.30
CA SER A 110 3.90 1.04 10.92
C SER A 110 3.91 0.62 9.45
N THR A 111 5.10 0.53 8.83
CA THR A 111 5.30 0.13 7.44
C THR A 111 5.97 -1.24 7.37
N PRO A 112 5.21 -2.33 7.11
CA PRO A 112 5.74 -3.70 7.15
C PRO A 112 6.56 -4.09 5.92
N TYR A 113 6.35 -3.45 4.80
CA TYR A 113 7.02 -3.66 3.52
C TYR A 113 7.02 -2.37 2.71
N THR A 114 7.86 -2.30 1.68
CA THR A 114 7.95 -1.13 0.79
C THR A 114 7.78 -1.53 -0.67
N SER A 115 7.65 -0.54 -1.53
CA SER A 115 7.65 -0.69 -2.99
C SER A 115 8.28 0.55 -3.63
N THR A 116 8.25 0.63 -4.94
CA THR A 116 8.66 1.83 -5.68
C THR A 116 7.88 1.93 -6.98
N ILE A 117 8.11 3.00 -7.73
CA ILE A 117 7.48 3.23 -9.03
C ILE A 117 8.46 2.82 -10.13
N VAL A 118 7.96 2.01 -11.04
CA VAL A 118 8.65 1.56 -12.25
C VAL A 118 7.79 1.83 -13.48
N PHE A 119 8.34 1.63 -14.67
CA PHE A 119 7.61 1.75 -15.93
C PHE A 119 7.31 0.35 -16.48
N LEU A 120 6.05 0.05 -16.71
CA LEU A 120 5.65 -1.12 -17.50
C LEU A 120 5.48 -0.67 -18.95
N VAL A 121 6.20 -1.29 -19.87
CA VAL A 121 6.18 -0.96 -21.30
C VAL A 121 5.76 -2.16 -22.13
N ARG A 122 5.34 -1.92 -23.35
CA ARG A 122 5.04 -2.99 -24.32
C ARG A 122 6.28 -3.80 -24.64
N LYS A 123 6.12 -5.08 -25.00
CA LYS A 123 7.20 -5.98 -25.41
C LYS A 123 8.10 -5.35 -26.46
N GLY A 124 9.41 -5.42 -26.24
CA GLY A 124 10.42 -4.84 -27.12
C GLY A 124 10.56 -3.32 -27.00
N ASN A 125 9.83 -2.70 -26.05
CA ASN A 125 9.92 -1.27 -25.75
C ASN A 125 9.91 -0.37 -27.01
N PRO A 126 8.83 -0.39 -27.83
CA PRO A 126 8.83 0.25 -29.14
C PRO A 126 9.03 1.77 -29.11
N LYS A 127 8.76 2.41 -27.97
CA LYS A 127 9.00 3.86 -27.78
C LYS A 127 10.39 4.18 -27.22
N GLY A 128 11.21 3.17 -26.94
CA GLY A 128 12.55 3.35 -26.40
C GLY A 128 12.60 4.05 -25.06
N ILE A 129 11.62 3.80 -24.19
CA ILE A 129 11.52 4.38 -22.85
C ILE A 129 12.65 3.84 -21.97
N LYS A 130 13.45 4.74 -21.40
CA LYS A 130 14.55 4.40 -20.50
C LYS A 130 14.47 5.12 -19.17
N ASP A 131 13.96 6.36 -19.18
CA ASP A 131 13.86 7.21 -18.00
C ASP A 131 12.69 8.17 -18.11
N TRP A 132 12.45 8.96 -17.07
CA TRP A 132 11.36 9.93 -16.95
C TRP A 132 11.29 10.92 -18.13
N ASP A 133 12.43 11.35 -18.68
CA ASP A 133 12.47 12.28 -19.83
C ASP A 133 11.84 11.70 -21.09
N ASP A 134 11.83 10.38 -21.22
CA ASP A 134 11.26 9.73 -22.39
C ASP A 134 9.72 9.78 -22.35
N LEU A 135 9.13 9.97 -21.17
CA LEU A 135 7.68 10.03 -20.99
C LEU A 135 7.04 11.30 -21.52
N ILE A 136 7.82 12.35 -21.70
CA ILE A 136 7.36 13.65 -22.24
C ILE A 136 7.71 13.84 -23.72
N LYS A 137 8.21 12.79 -24.38
CA LYS A 137 8.50 12.84 -25.83
C LYS A 137 7.22 12.83 -26.64
N PRO A 138 7.15 13.55 -27.77
CA PRO A 138 6.01 13.54 -28.65
C PRO A 138 5.59 12.11 -29.06
N GLY A 139 4.29 11.84 -28.99
CA GLY A 139 3.71 10.56 -29.36
C GLY A 139 3.90 9.43 -28.36
N VAL A 140 4.33 9.70 -27.13
CA VAL A 140 4.30 8.77 -26.00
C VAL A 140 3.01 9.02 -25.21
N GLU A 141 2.26 7.97 -24.94
CA GLU A 141 1.06 8.01 -24.07
C GLU A 141 1.36 7.30 -22.73
N VAL A 142 1.07 7.99 -21.63
CA VAL A 142 1.34 7.55 -20.27
C VAL A 142 0.06 7.16 -19.56
N ILE A 143 0.00 5.98 -18.98
CA ILE A 143 -1.09 5.54 -18.11
C ILE A 143 -0.67 5.70 -16.65
N THR A 144 -1.53 6.30 -15.86
CA THR A 144 -1.42 6.43 -14.41
C THR A 144 -2.81 6.64 -13.81
N PRO A 145 -3.10 6.15 -12.59
CA PRO A 145 -4.39 6.42 -11.98
C PRO A 145 -4.51 7.86 -11.49
N ASN A 146 -5.70 8.22 -10.99
CA ASN A 146 -6.02 9.58 -10.55
C ASN A 146 -5.50 9.85 -9.13
N PRO A 147 -4.60 10.83 -8.91
CA PRO A 147 -4.11 11.18 -7.58
C PRO A 147 -5.17 11.67 -6.59
N LYS A 148 -6.35 12.07 -7.04
CA LYS A 148 -7.46 12.46 -6.15
C LYS A 148 -8.15 11.27 -5.48
N THR A 149 -7.97 10.06 -6.00
CA THR A 149 -8.67 8.85 -5.52
C THR A 149 -7.73 7.67 -5.23
N SER A 150 -6.53 7.69 -5.82
CA SER A 150 -5.52 6.64 -5.71
C SER A 150 -4.27 7.15 -5.00
N GLY A 151 -3.96 6.59 -3.84
CA GLY A 151 -2.69 6.85 -3.16
C GLY A 151 -1.49 6.38 -3.99
N GLY A 152 -1.64 5.27 -4.74
CA GLY A 152 -0.61 4.84 -5.69
C GLY A 152 -0.26 5.89 -6.74
N ALA A 153 -1.26 6.63 -7.21
CA ALA A 153 -1.05 7.72 -8.16
C ALA A 153 -0.36 8.95 -7.53
N GLN A 154 -0.56 9.19 -6.23
CA GLN A 154 0.19 10.23 -5.53
C GLN A 154 1.68 9.90 -5.49
N TRP A 155 2.04 8.65 -5.22
CA TRP A 155 3.43 8.19 -5.31
C TRP A 155 4.00 8.33 -6.72
N ASN A 156 3.22 7.98 -7.78
CA ASN A 156 3.65 8.16 -9.17
C ASN A 156 3.95 9.64 -9.48
N PHE A 157 3.06 10.54 -9.06
CA PHE A 157 3.21 11.98 -9.24
C PHE A 157 4.45 12.51 -8.54
N LEU A 158 4.65 12.12 -7.28
CA LEU A 158 5.78 12.58 -6.47
C LEU A 158 7.11 11.98 -6.94
N ALA A 159 7.13 10.76 -7.47
CA ALA A 159 8.33 10.19 -8.09
C ALA A 159 8.79 11.01 -9.31
N ALA A 160 7.84 11.39 -10.19
CA ALA A 160 8.13 12.27 -11.32
C ALA A 160 8.62 13.66 -10.88
N TRP A 161 8.01 14.22 -9.83
CA TRP A 161 8.39 15.51 -9.27
C TRP A 161 9.80 15.46 -8.66
N ALA A 162 10.10 14.42 -7.87
CA ALA A 162 11.42 14.23 -7.27
C ALA A 162 12.52 14.07 -8.32
N TYR A 163 12.25 13.31 -9.39
CA TYR A 163 13.17 13.23 -10.52
C TYR A 163 13.44 14.60 -11.13
N ALA A 164 12.40 15.39 -11.37
CA ALA A 164 12.54 16.73 -11.94
C ALA A 164 13.30 17.70 -11.01
N LEU A 165 13.03 17.65 -9.71
CA LEU A 165 13.80 18.43 -8.71
C LEU A 165 15.29 18.09 -8.79
N LYS A 166 15.64 16.82 -8.82
CA LYS A 166 17.05 16.41 -8.96
C LYS A 166 17.66 16.88 -10.28
N LYS A 167 16.95 16.70 -11.39
CA LYS A 167 17.40 17.11 -12.72
C LYS A 167 17.64 18.61 -12.83
N TYR A 168 16.80 19.41 -12.21
CA TYR A 168 16.83 20.87 -12.31
C TYR A 168 17.37 21.56 -11.05
N ASN A 169 18.20 20.87 -10.24
CA ASN A 169 18.87 21.44 -9.06
C ASN A 169 17.87 22.08 -8.06
N ASN A 170 16.80 21.37 -7.74
CA ASN A 170 15.73 21.79 -6.83
C ASN A 170 14.94 23.04 -7.29
N ASP A 171 14.86 23.27 -8.59
CA ASP A 171 13.99 24.30 -9.17
C ASP A 171 12.54 23.79 -9.22
N GLU A 172 11.73 24.25 -8.29
CA GLU A 172 10.30 23.88 -8.16
C GLU A 172 9.46 24.28 -9.38
N ALA A 173 9.78 25.42 -10.02
CA ALA A 173 9.06 25.86 -11.20
C ALA A 173 9.29 24.90 -12.38
N LYS A 174 10.54 24.49 -12.59
CA LYS A 174 10.89 23.51 -13.63
C LYS A 174 10.36 22.11 -13.31
N ALA A 175 10.34 21.71 -12.03
CA ALA A 175 9.71 20.45 -11.64
C ALA A 175 8.22 20.47 -11.97
N ARG A 176 7.53 21.56 -11.68
CA ARG A 176 6.13 21.75 -12.04
C ARG A 176 5.90 21.73 -13.56
N GLU A 177 6.74 22.41 -14.34
CA GLU A 177 6.67 22.39 -15.81
C GLU A 177 6.84 20.97 -16.35
N PHE A 178 7.80 20.21 -15.85
CA PHE A 178 8.04 18.83 -16.23
C PHE A 178 6.82 17.93 -15.96
N VAL A 179 6.28 17.98 -14.75
CA VAL A 179 5.10 17.15 -14.39
C VAL A 179 3.85 17.63 -15.14
N THR A 180 3.71 18.93 -15.41
CA THR A 180 2.64 19.46 -16.26
C THR A 180 2.74 18.85 -17.66
N GLU A 181 3.94 18.81 -18.24
CA GLU A 181 4.14 18.19 -19.55
C GLU A 181 3.81 16.70 -19.52
N LEU A 182 4.30 15.96 -18.51
CA LEU A 182 3.98 14.54 -18.34
C LEU A 182 2.46 14.29 -18.35
N TYR A 183 1.68 15.09 -17.62
CA TYR A 183 0.22 14.90 -17.54
C TYR A 183 -0.54 15.30 -18.82
N LYS A 184 0.08 16.04 -19.73
CA LYS A 184 -0.49 16.24 -21.08
C LYS A 184 -0.47 14.94 -21.90
N HIS A 185 0.44 14.04 -21.60
CA HIS A 185 0.57 12.71 -22.21
C HIS A 185 -0.32 11.64 -21.57
N VAL A 186 -1.11 12.00 -20.56
CA VAL A 186 -2.04 11.09 -19.85
C VAL A 186 -3.44 11.21 -20.45
N PRO A 187 -3.88 10.23 -21.24
CA PRO A 187 -5.18 10.31 -21.93
C PRO A 187 -6.36 9.99 -21.01
N VAL A 188 -6.15 9.23 -19.95
CA VAL A 188 -7.19 8.76 -19.04
C VAL A 188 -6.65 8.61 -17.61
N LEU A 189 -7.48 8.92 -16.63
CA LEU A 189 -7.20 8.74 -15.20
C LEU A 189 -8.21 7.76 -14.59
N ASP A 190 -7.79 6.53 -14.40
CA ASP A 190 -8.58 5.52 -13.68
C ASP A 190 -8.66 5.84 -12.18
N SER A 191 -9.70 5.38 -11.51
CA SER A 191 -9.94 5.69 -10.09
C SER A 191 -8.96 5.02 -9.11
N GLY A 192 -8.21 4.00 -9.55
CA GLY A 192 -7.26 3.24 -8.74
C GLY A 192 -6.25 2.50 -9.60
N ALA A 193 -5.22 1.95 -8.96
CA ALA A 193 -4.11 1.28 -9.63
C ALA A 193 -4.58 0.09 -10.49
N ARG A 194 -5.48 -0.75 -9.97
CA ARG A 194 -6.00 -1.91 -10.73
C ARG A 194 -6.76 -1.48 -12.00
N GLY A 195 -7.51 -0.38 -11.95
CA GLY A 195 -8.15 0.20 -13.14
C GLY A 195 -7.13 0.59 -14.21
N ALA A 196 -6.06 1.27 -13.81
CA ALA A 196 -4.98 1.68 -14.70
C ALA A 196 -4.22 0.47 -15.27
N THR A 197 -3.98 -0.58 -14.46
CA THR A 197 -3.41 -1.85 -14.93
C THR A 197 -4.28 -2.46 -16.04
N ILE A 198 -5.60 -2.55 -15.83
CA ILE A 198 -6.55 -3.08 -16.83
C ILE A 198 -6.56 -2.22 -18.09
N THR A 199 -6.56 -0.89 -17.94
CA THR A 199 -6.51 0.04 -19.07
C THR A 199 -5.27 -0.18 -19.92
N PHE A 200 -4.11 -0.37 -19.29
CA PHE A 200 -2.87 -0.65 -19.99
C PHE A 200 -2.83 -2.07 -20.54
N THR A 201 -3.02 -3.11 -19.71
CA THR A 201 -2.75 -4.51 -20.08
C THR A 201 -3.83 -5.13 -20.94
N GLN A 202 -5.12 -4.83 -20.68
CA GLN A 202 -6.24 -5.49 -21.33
C GLN A 202 -6.90 -4.62 -22.42
N ARG A 203 -7.04 -3.31 -22.18
CA ARG A 203 -7.63 -2.39 -23.17
C ARG A 203 -6.62 -1.91 -24.21
N GLY A 204 -5.33 -2.14 -23.98
CA GLY A 204 -4.26 -1.81 -24.91
C GLY A 204 -3.96 -0.33 -25.05
N LEU A 205 -4.42 0.53 -24.12
CA LEU A 205 -4.18 1.97 -24.16
C LEU A 205 -2.80 2.31 -23.57
N GLY A 206 -2.18 3.35 -24.11
CA GLY A 206 -0.89 3.88 -23.67
C GLY A 206 0.32 3.06 -24.11
N ASP A 207 1.46 3.70 -24.08
CA ASP A 207 2.77 3.13 -24.40
C ASP A 207 3.55 2.71 -23.15
N VAL A 208 3.32 3.43 -22.05
CA VAL A 208 3.97 3.21 -20.76
C VAL A 208 2.97 3.39 -19.62
N PHE A 209 3.07 2.51 -18.63
CA PHE A 209 2.28 2.58 -17.40
C PHE A 209 3.19 2.86 -16.22
N LEU A 210 2.93 3.96 -15.49
CA LEU A 210 3.59 4.24 -14.21
C LEU A 210 2.98 3.32 -13.17
N ALA A 211 3.67 2.23 -12.88
CA ALA A 211 3.19 1.16 -12.03
C ALA A 211 3.95 1.09 -10.71
N TRP A 212 3.27 0.66 -9.67
CA TRP A 212 3.96 0.10 -8.52
C TRP A 212 4.71 -1.16 -8.95
N GLU A 213 5.90 -1.36 -8.40
CA GLU A 213 6.79 -2.46 -8.78
C GLU A 213 6.11 -3.82 -8.69
N ASN A 214 5.34 -4.08 -7.63
CA ASN A 214 4.56 -5.32 -7.48
C ASN A 214 3.48 -5.49 -8.57
N GLU A 215 2.77 -4.44 -8.97
CA GLU A 215 1.78 -4.49 -10.06
C GLU A 215 2.44 -4.76 -11.41
N ALA A 216 3.63 -4.20 -11.64
CA ALA A 216 4.39 -4.46 -12.83
C ALA A 216 4.82 -5.94 -12.93
N PHE A 217 5.36 -6.51 -11.85
CA PHE A 217 5.69 -7.94 -11.80
C PHE A 217 4.48 -8.85 -11.94
N LEU A 218 3.37 -8.50 -11.30
CA LEU A 218 2.12 -9.24 -11.44
C LEU A 218 1.65 -9.22 -12.89
N SER A 219 1.71 -8.05 -13.55
CA SER A 219 1.36 -7.91 -14.97
C SER A 219 2.22 -8.81 -15.88
N LEU A 220 3.53 -8.92 -15.61
CA LEU A 220 4.40 -9.85 -16.34
C LEU A 220 4.01 -11.31 -16.11
N LYS A 221 3.66 -11.68 -14.89
CA LYS A 221 3.25 -13.03 -14.50
C LYS A 221 1.93 -13.44 -15.17
N GLU A 222 0.96 -12.52 -15.19
CA GLU A 222 -0.37 -12.74 -15.76
C GLU A 222 -0.38 -12.69 -17.30
N ASN A 223 0.55 -11.94 -17.90
CA ASN A 223 0.62 -11.73 -19.35
C ASN A 223 2.04 -12.07 -19.89
N PRO A 224 2.44 -13.34 -19.88
CA PRO A 224 3.81 -13.73 -20.25
C PRO A 224 4.19 -13.22 -21.65
N GLY A 225 5.34 -12.55 -21.74
CA GLY A 225 5.91 -12.09 -22.99
C GLY A 225 5.23 -10.88 -23.64
N GLN A 226 4.28 -10.22 -22.99
CA GLN A 226 3.59 -9.04 -23.55
C GLN A 226 4.17 -7.69 -23.10
N PHE A 227 4.85 -7.66 -21.97
CA PHE A 227 5.36 -6.45 -21.35
C PHE A 227 6.79 -6.61 -20.87
N GLU A 228 7.43 -5.48 -20.57
CA GLU A 228 8.76 -5.38 -19.95
C GLU A 228 8.74 -4.31 -18.87
N ILE A 229 9.55 -4.49 -17.82
CA ILE A 229 9.75 -3.48 -16.79
C ILE A 229 11.00 -2.67 -17.14
N VAL A 230 10.84 -1.34 -17.12
CA VAL A 230 11.94 -0.38 -17.19
C VAL A 230 12.05 0.29 -15.82
N THR A 231 13.21 0.16 -15.19
CA THR A 231 13.50 0.81 -13.91
C THR A 231 14.11 2.18 -14.20
N PRO A 232 13.51 3.27 -13.74
CA PRO A 232 14.06 4.61 -13.97
C PRO A 232 15.34 4.85 -13.16
N SER A 233 16.10 5.90 -13.51
CA SER A 233 17.32 6.29 -12.81
C SER A 233 17.08 6.67 -11.35
N LEU A 234 15.93 7.29 -11.06
CA LEU A 234 15.47 7.68 -9.73
C LEU A 234 13.99 7.36 -9.58
N SER A 235 13.62 6.89 -8.40
CA SER A 235 12.23 6.73 -8.00
C SER A 235 12.02 7.10 -6.52
N ILE A 236 10.80 6.93 -6.02
CA ILE A 236 10.45 7.21 -4.63
C ILE A 236 10.25 5.91 -3.87
N LEU A 237 10.72 5.85 -2.61
CA LEU A 237 10.42 4.75 -1.71
C LEU A 237 8.96 4.87 -1.27
N ALA A 238 8.14 3.98 -1.76
CA ALA A 238 6.75 3.90 -1.35
C ALA A 238 6.63 3.08 -0.06
N GLU A 239 6.11 3.71 0.98
CA GLU A 239 6.02 3.18 2.34
C GLU A 239 4.54 3.04 2.74
N PRO A 240 3.84 1.96 2.30
CA PRO A 240 2.42 1.78 2.63
C PRO A 240 2.25 1.36 4.09
N PRO A 241 1.61 2.20 4.92
CA PRO A 241 1.45 1.94 6.33
C PRO A 241 0.20 1.15 6.66
N VAL A 242 0.18 0.57 7.87
CA VAL A 242 -0.93 -0.19 8.40
C VAL A 242 -1.31 0.28 9.81
N THR A 243 -2.60 0.19 10.16
CA THR A 243 -3.08 0.52 11.51
C THR A 243 -4.31 -0.27 11.89
N VAL A 244 -4.48 -0.53 13.19
CA VAL A 244 -5.77 -0.96 13.76
C VAL A 244 -6.70 0.25 13.77
N VAL A 245 -7.94 0.09 13.29
CA VAL A 245 -8.99 1.11 13.44
C VAL A 245 -9.58 0.96 14.84
N THR A 246 -8.92 1.56 15.81
CA THR A 246 -9.04 1.27 17.24
C THR A 246 -10.49 1.28 17.73
N LYS A 247 -11.25 2.33 17.41
CA LYS A 247 -12.65 2.42 17.88
C LYS A 247 -13.56 1.34 17.30
N ASN A 248 -13.33 0.94 16.05
CA ASN A 248 -14.10 -0.14 15.45
C ASN A 248 -13.71 -1.49 16.05
N ALA A 249 -12.41 -1.75 16.17
CA ALA A 249 -11.91 -2.99 16.78
C ALA A 249 -12.36 -3.15 18.25
N GLU A 250 -12.39 -2.07 19.03
CA GLU A 250 -12.93 -2.04 20.40
C GLU A 250 -14.43 -2.36 20.39
N LYS A 251 -15.19 -1.71 19.50
CA LYS A 251 -16.65 -1.95 19.36
C LYS A 251 -16.96 -3.41 19.01
N HIS A 252 -16.16 -4.03 18.14
CA HIS A 252 -16.34 -5.42 17.71
C HIS A 252 -15.75 -6.44 18.69
N GLY A 253 -14.92 -6.01 19.65
CA GLY A 253 -14.17 -6.91 20.54
C GLY A 253 -13.03 -7.64 19.81
N THR A 254 -12.52 -7.07 18.72
CA THR A 254 -11.50 -7.67 17.83
C THR A 254 -10.10 -7.06 18.00
N THR A 255 -9.89 -6.19 18.99
CA THR A 255 -8.64 -5.46 19.19
C THR A 255 -7.42 -6.37 19.26
N GLU A 256 -7.51 -7.51 19.97
CA GLU A 256 -6.40 -8.44 20.12
C GLU A 256 -6.03 -9.08 18.78
N VAL A 257 -6.99 -9.66 18.09
CA VAL A 257 -6.76 -10.33 16.80
C VAL A 257 -6.34 -9.35 15.71
N ALA A 258 -6.93 -8.15 15.66
CA ALA A 258 -6.55 -7.09 14.72
C ALA A 258 -5.11 -6.60 14.94
N THR A 259 -4.72 -6.44 16.21
CA THR A 259 -3.34 -6.08 16.56
C THR A 259 -2.35 -7.17 16.17
N GLU A 260 -2.67 -8.43 16.47
CA GLU A 260 -1.81 -9.56 16.13
C GLU A 260 -1.73 -9.78 14.61
N TYR A 261 -2.83 -9.56 13.88
CA TYR A 261 -2.86 -9.60 12.43
C TYR A 261 -1.83 -8.65 11.82
N LEU A 262 -1.76 -7.41 12.29
CA LEU A 262 -0.77 -6.44 11.81
C LEU A 262 0.65 -6.77 12.26
N LYS A 263 0.84 -7.28 13.49
CA LYS A 263 2.16 -7.74 13.96
C LYS A 263 2.68 -8.91 13.14
N TYR A 264 1.81 -9.81 12.70
CA TYR A 264 2.19 -10.98 11.91
C TYR A 264 2.77 -10.60 10.53
N LEU A 265 2.45 -9.41 10.00
CA LEU A 265 3.10 -8.86 8.80
C LEU A 265 4.62 -8.71 8.95
N TYR A 266 5.12 -8.51 10.17
CA TYR A 266 6.54 -8.37 10.47
C TYR A 266 7.21 -9.70 10.84
N SER A 267 6.46 -10.80 10.95
CA SER A 267 7.04 -12.14 11.13
C SER A 267 7.77 -12.58 9.86
N ASP A 268 8.67 -13.57 9.99
CA ASP A 268 9.37 -14.13 8.84
C ASP A 268 8.40 -14.63 7.77
N VAL A 269 7.28 -15.24 8.18
CA VAL A 269 6.23 -15.70 7.26
C VAL A 269 5.58 -14.54 6.53
N GLY A 270 5.17 -13.49 7.26
CA GLY A 270 4.58 -12.28 6.67
C GLY A 270 5.52 -11.59 5.70
N GLN A 271 6.80 -11.51 6.05
CA GLN A 271 7.84 -10.91 5.21
C GLN A 271 8.15 -11.76 3.96
N GLU A 272 8.14 -13.08 4.07
CA GLU A 272 8.29 -13.97 2.90
C GLU A 272 7.09 -13.86 1.96
N ILE A 273 5.86 -13.77 2.49
CA ILE A 273 4.65 -13.54 1.68
C ILE A 273 4.75 -12.20 0.95
N ALA A 274 5.22 -11.13 1.64
CA ALA A 274 5.46 -9.84 1.00
C ALA A 274 6.44 -9.97 -0.19
N GLY A 275 7.59 -10.62 0.01
CA GLY A 275 8.58 -10.84 -1.04
C GLY A 275 8.10 -11.71 -2.20
N LYS A 276 7.28 -12.73 -1.94
CA LYS A 276 6.64 -13.57 -2.98
C LYS A 276 5.67 -12.78 -3.83
N ASN A 277 4.97 -11.82 -3.22
CA ASN A 277 4.02 -10.92 -3.87
C ASN A 277 4.67 -9.62 -4.37
N PHE A 278 6.00 -9.64 -4.56
CA PHE A 278 6.79 -8.58 -5.17
C PHE A 278 6.82 -7.26 -4.39
N TYR A 279 6.56 -7.28 -3.09
CA TYR A 279 6.89 -6.18 -2.19
C TYR A 279 8.30 -6.37 -1.63
N ARG A 280 8.98 -5.28 -1.32
CA ARG A 280 10.31 -5.29 -0.73
C ARG A 280 10.17 -5.51 0.79
N PRO A 281 10.59 -6.68 1.33
CA PRO A 281 10.50 -6.94 2.76
C PRO A 281 11.30 -5.94 3.58
N SER A 282 10.77 -5.54 4.74
CA SER A 282 11.49 -4.67 5.68
C SER A 282 12.52 -5.43 6.54
N ASN A 283 12.38 -6.75 6.67
CA ASN A 283 13.36 -7.61 7.33
C ASN A 283 14.56 -7.84 6.39
N PRO A 284 15.81 -7.39 6.76
CA PRO A 284 16.96 -7.48 5.88
C PRO A 284 17.35 -8.92 5.49
N GLU A 285 17.17 -9.90 6.40
CA GLU A 285 17.52 -11.30 6.11
C GLU A 285 16.51 -11.92 5.12
N ILE A 286 15.25 -11.59 5.24
CA ILE A 286 14.25 -12.02 4.27
C ILE A 286 14.43 -11.28 2.93
N ALA A 287 14.72 -9.97 2.96
CA ALA A 287 14.95 -9.17 1.75
C ALA A 287 16.08 -9.75 0.88
N LYS A 288 17.14 -10.32 1.47
CA LYS A 288 18.23 -10.99 0.73
C LYS A 288 17.73 -12.14 -0.15
N LYS A 289 16.68 -12.86 0.29
CA LYS A 289 16.11 -13.99 -0.48
C LYS A 289 15.45 -13.53 -1.80
N PHE A 290 15.11 -12.26 -1.88
CA PHE A 290 14.39 -11.67 -3.02
C PHE A 290 15.21 -10.60 -3.76
N ALA A 291 16.47 -10.38 -3.37
CA ALA A 291 17.32 -9.32 -3.94
C ALA A 291 17.45 -9.39 -5.46
N ASP A 292 17.53 -10.59 -6.02
CA ASP A 292 17.65 -10.79 -7.47
C ASP A 292 16.40 -10.41 -8.27
N LYS A 293 15.25 -10.24 -7.59
CA LYS A 293 14.00 -9.85 -8.24
C LYS A 293 13.91 -8.35 -8.52
N PHE A 294 14.56 -7.54 -7.68
CA PHE A 294 14.41 -6.09 -7.70
C PHE A 294 15.63 -5.43 -8.33
N ALA A 295 15.41 -4.72 -9.43
CA ALA A 295 16.49 -3.96 -10.05
C ALA A 295 16.98 -2.85 -9.12
N PRO A 296 18.30 -2.54 -9.13
CA PRO A 296 18.82 -1.38 -8.43
C PRO A 296 18.19 -0.09 -8.97
N VAL A 297 17.78 0.79 -8.07
CA VAL A 297 17.22 2.10 -8.39
C VAL A 297 17.60 3.08 -7.28
N GLU A 298 17.92 4.30 -7.64
CA GLU A 298 18.08 5.35 -6.64
C GLU A 298 16.72 5.72 -6.07
N LEU A 299 16.56 5.58 -4.76
CA LEU A 299 15.31 5.86 -4.05
C LEU A 299 15.48 7.09 -3.17
N VAL A 300 14.51 8.00 -3.27
CA VAL A 300 14.34 9.11 -2.33
C VAL A 300 13.12 8.86 -1.46
N THR A 301 13.11 9.43 -0.25
CA THR A 301 11.96 9.31 0.66
C THR A 301 11.07 10.55 0.58
N ILE A 302 9.81 10.40 1.00
CA ILE A 302 8.86 11.51 1.11
C ILE A 302 9.37 12.58 2.08
N ASP A 303 10.04 12.15 3.15
CA ASP A 303 10.56 13.05 4.18
C ASP A 303 11.77 13.85 3.68
N GLU A 304 12.71 13.20 2.99
CA GLU A 304 13.92 13.87 2.49
C GLU A 304 13.63 14.94 1.44
N VAL A 305 12.74 14.63 0.48
CA VAL A 305 12.49 15.52 -0.66
C VAL A 305 11.40 16.53 -0.36
N PHE A 306 10.34 16.10 0.33
CA PHE A 306 9.13 16.92 0.49
C PHE A 306 8.84 17.33 1.94
N GLY A 307 9.61 16.80 2.91
CA GLY A 307 9.40 17.06 4.33
C GLY A 307 8.15 16.39 4.90
N GLY A 308 7.72 15.29 4.29
CA GLY A 308 6.66 14.40 4.76
C GLY A 308 5.26 14.69 4.20
N TRP A 309 4.36 13.74 4.38
CA TRP A 309 2.99 13.81 3.87
C TRP A 309 2.20 15.02 4.37
N GLY A 310 2.44 15.47 5.58
CA GLY A 310 1.77 16.66 6.13
C GLY A 310 2.01 17.93 5.32
N LYS A 311 3.17 18.04 4.65
CA LYS A 311 3.51 19.17 3.78
C LYS A 311 3.05 19.01 2.34
N VAL A 312 2.76 17.78 1.92
CA VAL A 312 2.47 17.44 0.51
C VAL A 312 0.97 17.31 0.24
N SER A 313 0.25 16.61 1.11
CA SER A 313 -1.11 16.15 0.83
C SER A 313 -2.05 17.29 0.41
N LYS A 314 -2.14 18.34 1.19
CA LYS A 314 -3.03 19.47 0.89
C LYS A 314 -2.51 20.35 -0.26
N PRO A 315 -1.24 20.81 -0.28
CA PRO A 315 -0.73 21.65 -1.36
C PRO A 315 -0.74 20.97 -2.73
N PHE A 316 -0.45 19.68 -2.80
CA PHE A 316 -0.37 18.97 -4.08
C PHE A 316 -1.71 18.37 -4.50
N PHE A 317 -2.42 17.71 -3.61
CA PHE A 317 -3.58 16.86 -3.92
C PHE A 317 -4.90 17.33 -3.30
N GLY A 318 -4.88 18.35 -2.44
CA GLY A 318 -6.10 19.01 -1.95
C GLY A 318 -6.87 19.71 -3.06
N ASP A 319 -8.10 20.13 -2.77
CA ASP A 319 -8.91 20.86 -3.74
C ASP A 319 -8.27 22.20 -4.11
N GLY A 320 -8.12 22.43 -5.41
CA GLY A 320 -7.37 23.55 -5.97
C GLY A 320 -5.85 23.46 -5.83
N GLY A 321 -5.32 22.30 -5.37
CA GLY A 321 -3.90 22.03 -5.25
C GLY A 321 -3.17 21.94 -6.59
N ILE A 322 -1.87 21.67 -6.53
CA ILE A 322 -1.00 21.64 -7.73
C ILE A 322 -1.51 20.67 -8.77
N PHE A 323 -1.99 19.49 -8.38
CA PHE A 323 -2.54 18.53 -9.33
C PHE A 323 -3.75 19.07 -10.09
N ASP A 324 -4.70 19.70 -9.40
CA ASP A 324 -5.88 20.30 -10.06
C ASP A 324 -5.52 21.43 -11.03
N GLN A 325 -4.44 22.17 -10.73
CA GLN A 325 -3.94 23.25 -11.58
C GLN A 325 -3.19 22.72 -12.82
N ILE A 326 -2.50 21.56 -12.69
CA ILE A 326 -1.79 20.91 -13.79
C ILE A 326 -2.76 20.17 -14.71
N TYR A 327 -3.65 19.37 -14.15
CA TYR A 327 -4.60 18.55 -14.89
C TYR A 327 -5.95 19.26 -15.03
N GLN A 328 -6.00 20.23 -15.94
CA GLN A 328 -7.28 20.81 -16.36
C GLN A 328 -7.91 19.86 -17.39
N LYS A 329 -9.11 19.33 -17.07
CA LYS A 329 -9.86 18.53 -18.05
C LYS A 329 -9.97 19.30 -19.36
N LYS A 330 -9.46 18.68 -20.44
CA LYS A 330 -9.70 19.10 -21.81
C LYS A 330 -11.16 18.88 -22.17
#